data_fb258b021f7286d5fdd8eeebd4bb44c2
#
_entry.id   fb258b021f7286d5fdd8eeebd4bb44c2
#
_cell.length_a   1.000
_cell.length_b   1.000
_cell.length_c   1.000
_cell.angle_alpha   90.00
_cell.angle_beta   90.00
_cell.angle_gamma   90.00
#
_symmetry.space_group_name_H-M   'P 1'
#
loop_
_entity.id
_entity.type
_entity.pdbx_description
1 polymer ?
#
loop_
_entity_poly.entity_id
_entity_poly.type
_entity_poly.pdbx_seq_one_letter_code
_entity_poly.pdbx_strand_id
1 'polypeptide(L)'
;MKKKVLALVLCLALVTALVIGLVACNGDEKRVVDLKPIAKEDIKIGLICLHDEQSTYDKNFIDAMDEAVKDLGLREDQLIKKTGIPETEKCYDTAIDLVEQGCNIIFADSFGHEDYIMRAAYECPDVRFFHATGTKAHTEKYGNYFNAFASIYEGRYLAGVAAGLKLVETYGDSEG
;
A
#
# COMPACT_ATOMS: atom_id res chain seq x y z
N MET A 1 41.10 -47.35 11.37
CA MET A 1 39.82 -47.32 10.65
C MET A 1 38.84 -46.32 11.27
N LYS A 2 38.53 -46.32 12.54
CA LYS A 2 37.50 -45.42 13.18
C LYS A 2 37.74 -43.92 12.97
N LYS A 3 39.00 -43.42 13.04
CA LYS A 3 39.32 -41.99 12.84
C LYS A 3 39.07 -41.52 11.41
N LYS A 4 39.30 -42.36 10.39
CA LYS A 4 39.06 -42.01 8.97
C LYS A 4 37.56 -41.95 8.64
N VAL A 5 36.78 -42.86 9.26
CA VAL A 5 35.30 -42.86 9.11
C VAL A 5 34.68 -41.65 9.78
N LEU A 6 35.17 -41.28 10.98
CA LEU A 6 34.70 -40.08 11.68
C LEU A 6 34.96 -38.78 10.89
N ALA A 7 36.17 -38.68 10.29
CA ALA A 7 36.51 -37.52 9.44
C ALA A 7 35.63 -37.43 8.17
N LEU A 8 35.30 -38.56 7.55
CA LEU A 8 34.43 -38.62 6.40
C LEU A 8 33.00 -38.19 6.73
N VAL A 9 32.46 -38.64 7.88
CA VAL A 9 31.12 -38.23 8.35
C VAL A 9 31.09 -36.76 8.70
N LEU A 10 32.14 -36.19 9.32
CA LEU A 10 32.22 -34.76 9.61
C LEU A 10 32.28 -33.92 8.32
N CYS A 11 33.06 -34.32 7.32
CA CYS A 11 33.12 -33.65 6.03
C CYS A 11 31.75 -33.68 5.29
N LEU A 12 31.07 -34.84 5.35
CA LEU A 12 29.73 -34.97 4.73
C LEU A 12 28.69 -34.05 5.40
N ALA A 13 28.73 -33.98 6.74
CA ALA A 13 27.85 -33.09 7.53
C ALA A 13 28.12 -31.61 7.26
N LEU A 14 29.39 -31.21 7.07
CA LEU A 14 29.77 -29.86 6.71
C LEU A 14 29.33 -29.50 5.28
N VAL A 15 29.46 -30.41 4.33
CA VAL A 15 29.01 -30.20 2.95
C VAL A 15 27.48 -30.08 2.87
N THR A 16 26.75 -30.92 3.62
CA THR A 16 25.28 -30.83 3.68
C THR A 16 24.80 -29.54 4.34
N ALA A 17 25.48 -29.08 5.41
CA ALA A 17 25.18 -27.79 6.04
C ALA A 17 25.47 -26.62 5.12
N LEU A 18 26.54 -26.68 4.30
CA LEU A 18 26.88 -25.63 3.31
C LEU A 18 25.86 -25.59 2.17
N VAL A 19 25.37 -26.73 1.69
CA VAL A 19 24.38 -26.82 0.61
C VAL A 19 23.03 -26.30 1.11
N ILE A 20 22.62 -26.62 2.33
CA ILE A 20 21.39 -26.09 2.94
C ILE A 20 21.48 -24.58 3.13
N GLY A 21 22.65 -24.05 3.54
CA GLY A 21 22.88 -22.61 3.66
C GLY A 21 22.81 -21.84 2.33
N LEU A 22 23.23 -22.48 1.23
CA LEU A 22 23.17 -21.87 -0.11
C LEU A 22 21.76 -21.87 -0.73
N VAL A 23 20.91 -22.82 -0.34
CA VAL A 23 19.51 -22.85 -0.79
C VAL A 23 18.65 -21.84 -0.01
N ALA A 24 19.04 -21.47 1.21
CA ALA A 24 18.32 -20.46 1.99
C ALA A 24 18.58 -19.00 1.54
N CYS A 25 19.51 -18.77 0.62
CA CYS A 25 19.86 -17.43 0.08
C CYS A 25 19.27 -17.14 -1.32
N ASN A 26 18.28 -17.87 -1.79
CA ASN A 26 17.49 -17.43 -2.95
C ASN A 26 16.46 -16.39 -2.49
N GLY A 27 16.96 -15.18 -2.19
CA GLY A 27 16.17 -13.97 -2.14
C GLY A 27 15.68 -13.63 -3.55
N ASP A 28 14.44 -13.15 -3.64
CA ASP A 28 13.75 -12.61 -4.82
C ASP A 28 13.00 -13.59 -5.74
N GLU A 29 12.42 -14.65 -5.24
CA GLU A 29 11.25 -15.17 -5.95
C GLU A 29 10.12 -14.16 -5.78
N LYS A 30 9.80 -13.43 -6.88
CA LYS A 30 8.57 -12.66 -6.98
C LYS A 30 7.44 -13.57 -6.52
N ARG A 31 6.75 -13.21 -5.46
CA ARG A 31 5.54 -13.89 -5.06
C ARG A 31 4.52 -13.75 -6.19
N VAL A 32 4.33 -14.79 -6.97
CA VAL A 32 3.30 -14.82 -8.01
C VAL A 32 1.96 -14.90 -7.29
N VAL A 33 1.22 -13.80 -7.32
CA VAL A 33 -0.15 -13.73 -6.84
C VAL A 33 -1.06 -13.85 -8.05
N ASP A 34 -1.92 -14.86 -8.08
CA ASP A 34 -2.93 -15.05 -9.13
C ASP A 34 -4.21 -14.30 -8.74
N LEU A 35 -4.23 -13.00 -9.03
CA LEU A 35 -5.41 -12.15 -8.79
C LEU A 35 -6.50 -12.48 -9.82
N LYS A 36 -7.52 -13.20 -9.36
CA LYS A 36 -8.69 -13.51 -10.20
C LYS A 36 -9.58 -12.28 -10.38
N PRO A 37 -10.27 -12.15 -11.54
CA PRO A 37 -11.31 -11.14 -11.69
C PRO A 37 -12.37 -11.26 -10.59
N ILE A 38 -12.86 -10.11 -10.11
CA ILE A 38 -13.94 -10.04 -9.13
C ILE A 38 -15.21 -9.62 -9.89
N ALA A 39 -16.29 -10.35 -9.72
CA ALA A 39 -17.58 -9.94 -10.26
C ALA A 39 -18.05 -8.64 -9.58
N LYS A 40 -18.76 -7.78 -10.30
CA LYS A 40 -19.15 -6.46 -9.79
C LYS A 40 -19.94 -6.53 -8.49
N GLU A 41 -20.83 -7.48 -8.38
CA GLU A 41 -21.67 -7.77 -7.21
C GLU A 41 -20.87 -8.19 -5.98
N ASP A 42 -19.67 -8.76 -6.17
CA ASP A 42 -18.77 -9.27 -5.13
C ASP A 42 -17.69 -8.26 -4.74
N ILE A 43 -17.58 -7.13 -5.47
CA ILE A 43 -16.63 -6.07 -5.10
C ILE A 43 -17.03 -5.53 -3.74
N LYS A 44 -16.06 -5.45 -2.81
CA LYS A 44 -16.19 -4.77 -1.55
C LYS A 44 -14.92 -4.00 -1.23
N ILE A 45 -15.05 -2.70 -1.05
CA ILE A 45 -13.95 -1.75 -0.93
C ILE A 45 -13.82 -1.30 0.51
N GLY A 46 -12.62 -1.34 1.06
CA GLY A 46 -12.25 -0.70 2.32
C GLY A 46 -11.39 0.54 2.04
N LEU A 47 -11.82 1.71 2.49
CA LEU A 47 -11.05 2.95 2.45
C LEU A 47 -10.53 3.27 3.85
N ILE A 48 -9.23 3.50 3.98
CA ILE A 48 -8.54 3.88 5.23
C ILE A 48 -7.99 5.29 5.06
N CYS A 49 -8.44 6.23 5.89
CA CYS A 49 -8.01 7.62 5.90
C CYS A 49 -7.37 7.99 7.24
N LEU A 50 -6.30 8.82 7.19
CA LEU A 50 -5.64 9.32 8.39
C LEU A 50 -6.54 10.24 9.21
N HIS A 51 -7.33 11.08 8.54
CA HIS A 51 -8.30 12.00 9.15
C HIS A 51 -9.70 11.74 8.58
N ASP A 52 -10.59 12.67 8.80
CA ASP A 52 -11.97 12.67 8.31
C ASP A 52 -12.21 13.73 7.21
N GLU A 53 -13.47 14.00 6.89
CA GLU A 53 -13.86 14.99 5.88
C GLU A 53 -13.49 16.45 6.21
N GLN A 54 -13.00 16.73 7.40
CA GLN A 54 -12.50 18.07 7.78
C GLN A 54 -11.09 18.31 7.25
N SER A 55 -10.33 17.25 6.98
CA SER A 55 -9.05 17.33 6.28
C SER A 55 -9.29 17.49 4.78
N THR A 56 -8.80 18.57 4.18
CA THR A 56 -8.93 18.80 2.74
C THR A 56 -8.21 17.74 1.91
N TYR A 57 -7.17 17.11 2.44
CA TYR A 57 -6.46 16.02 1.79
C TYR A 57 -7.31 14.74 1.77
N ASP A 58 -7.72 14.26 2.93
CA ASP A 58 -8.48 13.00 3.06
C ASP A 58 -9.86 13.11 2.39
N LYS A 59 -10.49 14.30 2.48
CA LYS A 59 -11.77 14.55 1.83
C LYS A 59 -11.73 14.29 0.32
N ASN A 60 -10.63 14.59 -0.37
CA ASN A 60 -10.53 14.29 -1.81
C ASN A 60 -10.62 12.77 -2.09
N PHE A 61 -10.02 11.93 -1.23
CA PHE A 61 -10.12 10.48 -1.38
C PHE A 61 -11.50 9.96 -1.02
N ILE A 62 -12.12 10.51 0.02
CA ILE A 62 -13.48 10.15 0.44
C ILE A 62 -14.48 10.48 -0.67
N ASP A 63 -14.46 11.72 -1.19
CA ASP A 63 -15.36 12.17 -2.26
C ASP A 63 -15.12 11.38 -3.56
N ALA A 64 -13.87 11.16 -3.94
CA ALA A 64 -13.53 10.40 -5.15
C ALA A 64 -13.98 8.92 -5.03
N MET A 65 -13.89 8.33 -3.85
CA MET A 65 -14.35 6.96 -3.63
C MET A 65 -15.88 6.86 -3.70
N ASP A 66 -16.59 7.83 -3.12
CA ASP A 66 -18.07 7.90 -3.21
C ASP A 66 -18.53 8.09 -4.66
N GLU A 67 -17.84 8.94 -5.42
CA GLU A 67 -18.11 9.14 -6.87
C GLU A 67 -17.83 7.85 -7.64
N ALA A 68 -16.70 7.17 -7.39
CA ALA A 68 -16.36 5.91 -8.06
C ALA A 68 -17.41 4.80 -7.78
N VAL A 69 -17.88 4.68 -6.55
CA VAL A 69 -18.95 3.74 -6.18
C VAL A 69 -20.23 4.03 -6.95
N LYS A 70 -20.62 5.30 -7.05
CA LYS A 70 -21.79 5.75 -7.79
C LYS A 70 -21.64 5.51 -9.30
N ASP A 71 -20.52 5.88 -9.89
CA ASP A 71 -20.27 5.77 -11.33
C ASP A 71 -20.19 4.33 -11.80
N LEU A 72 -19.60 3.46 -10.97
CA LEU A 72 -19.57 2.03 -11.20
C LEU A 72 -20.93 1.36 -10.91
N GLY A 73 -21.87 2.07 -10.30
CA GLY A 73 -23.18 1.54 -9.89
C GLY A 73 -23.02 0.39 -8.89
N LEU A 74 -22.10 0.54 -7.94
CA LEU A 74 -21.97 -0.35 -6.79
C LEU A 74 -23.03 0.03 -5.76
N ARG A 75 -23.36 -0.92 -4.87
CA ARG A 75 -24.25 -0.66 -3.72
C ARG A 75 -23.48 0.05 -2.61
N GLU A 76 -24.16 0.80 -1.77
CA GLU A 76 -23.54 1.50 -0.62
C GLU A 76 -22.86 0.53 0.37
N ASP A 77 -23.40 -0.68 0.54
CA ASP A 77 -22.82 -1.71 1.41
C ASP A 77 -21.50 -2.33 0.88
N GLN A 78 -21.13 -2.01 -0.36
CA GLN A 78 -19.87 -2.41 -0.99
C GLN A 78 -18.70 -1.47 -0.66
N LEU A 79 -18.93 -0.37 0.08
CA LEU A 79 -17.88 0.55 0.54
C LEU A 79 -17.92 0.67 2.07
N ILE A 80 -16.79 0.39 2.70
CA ILE A 80 -16.54 0.64 4.11
C ILE A 80 -15.46 1.69 4.26
N LYS A 81 -15.78 2.82 4.91
CA LYS A 81 -14.83 3.89 5.19
C LYS A 81 -14.37 3.83 6.65
N LYS A 82 -13.08 3.92 6.89
CA LYS A 82 -12.45 4.00 8.20
C LYS A 82 -11.61 5.28 8.25
N THR A 83 -12.05 6.25 9.00
CA THR A 83 -11.40 7.56 9.17
C THR A 83 -10.72 7.66 10.54
N GLY A 84 -9.78 8.61 10.70
CA GLY A 84 -9.06 8.79 11.95
C GLY A 84 -8.11 7.63 12.27
N ILE A 85 -7.57 6.95 11.25
CA ILE A 85 -6.68 5.82 11.43
C ILE A 85 -5.22 6.32 11.42
N PRO A 86 -4.51 6.29 12.56
CA PRO A 86 -3.16 6.80 12.64
C PRO A 86 -2.16 5.93 11.85
N GLU A 87 -1.04 6.55 11.47
CA GLU A 87 0.08 5.90 10.77
C GLU A 87 0.90 5.01 11.72
N THR A 88 0.24 4.04 12.31
CA THR A 88 0.79 3.10 13.30
C THR A 88 0.25 1.69 13.04
N GLU A 89 0.59 0.74 13.91
CA GLU A 89 0.05 -0.63 13.90
C GLU A 89 -1.48 -0.68 13.74
N LYS A 90 -2.18 0.37 14.19
CA LYS A 90 -3.62 0.49 14.03
C LYS A 90 -4.07 0.48 12.56
N CYS A 91 -3.22 0.97 11.64
CA CYS A 91 -3.51 0.90 10.20
C CYS A 91 -3.53 -0.55 9.71
N TYR A 92 -2.53 -1.35 10.12
CA TYR A 92 -2.50 -2.78 9.80
C TYR A 92 -3.72 -3.51 10.37
N ASP A 93 -4.00 -3.34 11.66
CA ASP A 93 -5.16 -3.96 12.31
C ASP A 93 -6.47 -3.60 11.60
N THR A 94 -6.60 -2.33 11.17
CA THR A 94 -7.78 -1.86 10.43
C THR A 94 -7.87 -2.50 9.05
N ALA A 95 -6.74 -2.67 8.36
CA ALA A 95 -6.71 -3.33 7.06
C ALA A 95 -7.14 -4.80 7.18
N ILE A 96 -6.64 -5.52 8.19
CA ILE A 96 -7.04 -6.92 8.46
C ILE A 96 -8.54 -7.00 8.84
N ASP A 97 -9.02 -6.10 9.70
CA ASP A 97 -10.44 -6.03 10.06
C ASP A 97 -11.35 -5.83 8.82
N LEU A 98 -10.92 -4.99 7.88
CA LEU A 98 -11.64 -4.80 6.62
C LEU A 98 -11.62 -6.07 5.73
N VAL A 99 -10.50 -6.78 5.68
CA VAL A 99 -10.40 -8.07 4.98
C VAL A 99 -11.33 -9.10 5.61
N GLU A 100 -11.39 -9.19 6.93
CA GLU A 100 -12.28 -10.08 7.67
C GLU A 100 -13.76 -9.73 7.44
N GLN A 101 -14.07 -8.45 7.21
CA GLN A 101 -15.39 -7.99 6.81
C GLN A 101 -15.73 -8.28 5.34
N GLY A 102 -14.82 -8.93 4.60
CA GLY A 102 -15.00 -9.35 3.22
C GLY A 102 -14.57 -8.32 2.17
N CYS A 103 -13.85 -7.25 2.56
CA CYS A 103 -13.27 -6.35 1.58
C CYS A 103 -12.19 -7.08 0.76
N ASN A 104 -12.28 -6.97 -0.55
CA ASN A 104 -11.34 -7.56 -1.51
C ASN A 104 -10.52 -6.50 -2.27
N ILE A 105 -10.80 -5.23 -1.99
CA ILE A 105 -10.01 -4.06 -2.39
C ILE A 105 -9.84 -3.18 -1.16
N ILE A 106 -8.59 -2.88 -0.79
CA ILE A 106 -8.25 -1.96 0.31
C ILE A 106 -7.48 -0.80 -0.27
N PHE A 107 -7.88 0.42 0.07
CA PHE A 107 -7.18 1.64 -0.31
C PHE A 107 -6.82 2.44 0.95
N ALA A 108 -5.57 2.88 1.07
CA ALA A 108 -5.11 3.76 2.13
C ALA A 108 -4.51 5.04 1.56
N ASP A 109 -4.85 6.20 2.15
CA ASP A 109 -4.56 7.51 1.58
C ASP A 109 -3.29 8.17 2.12
N SER A 110 -2.81 7.81 3.31
CA SER A 110 -1.72 8.54 3.96
C SER A 110 -0.36 7.90 3.75
N PHE A 111 0.67 8.73 3.55
CA PHE A 111 2.04 8.31 3.27
C PHE A 111 2.60 7.30 4.30
N GLY A 112 2.39 7.54 5.59
CA GLY A 112 2.89 6.67 6.65
C GLY A 112 2.09 5.37 6.83
N HIS A 113 0.99 5.19 6.12
CA HIS A 113 0.27 3.90 6.07
C HIS A 113 1.02 2.82 5.26
N GLU A 114 2.01 3.19 4.43
CA GLU A 114 2.58 2.31 3.40
C GLU A 114 3.07 0.96 3.96
N ASP A 115 3.90 0.98 5.00
CA ASP A 115 4.49 -0.24 5.56
C ASP A 115 3.44 -1.19 6.16
N TYR A 116 2.42 -0.63 6.76
CA TYR A 116 1.32 -1.39 7.38
C TYR A 116 0.42 -2.04 6.31
N ILE A 117 0.11 -1.31 5.25
CA ILE A 117 -0.68 -1.83 4.12
C ILE A 117 0.10 -2.89 3.34
N MET A 118 1.41 -2.69 3.15
CA MET A 118 2.27 -3.70 2.54
C MET A 118 2.30 -5.00 3.33
N ARG A 119 2.41 -4.91 4.66
CA ARG A 119 2.36 -6.10 5.52
C ARG A 119 1.03 -6.83 5.38
N ALA A 120 -0.10 -6.12 5.40
CA ALA A 120 -1.41 -6.70 5.16
C ALA A 120 -1.50 -7.35 3.76
N ALA A 121 -0.96 -6.72 2.73
CA ALA A 121 -0.91 -7.27 1.38
C ALA A 121 -0.08 -8.56 1.31
N TYR A 122 1.01 -8.63 2.07
CA TYR A 122 1.82 -9.85 2.15
C TYR A 122 1.05 -11.00 2.79
N GLU A 123 0.27 -10.75 3.82
CA GLU A 123 -0.47 -11.78 4.56
C GLU A 123 -1.79 -12.18 3.86
N CYS A 124 -2.39 -11.27 3.08
CA CYS A 124 -3.68 -11.47 2.40
C CYS A 124 -3.51 -11.45 0.86
N PRO A 125 -2.95 -12.51 0.23
CA PRO A 125 -2.58 -12.52 -1.18
C PRO A 125 -3.77 -12.41 -2.15
N ASP A 126 -4.97 -12.77 -1.72
CA ASP A 126 -6.18 -12.74 -2.55
C ASP A 126 -6.84 -11.36 -2.59
N VAL A 127 -6.42 -10.43 -1.71
CA VAL A 127 -6.95 -9.07 -1.59
C VAL A 127 -6.02 -8.09 -2.30
N ARG A 128 -6.59 -7.10 -2.98
CA ARG A 128 -5.87 -6.02 -3.66
C ARG A 128 -5.69 -4.84 -2.75
N PHE A 129 -4.46 -4.42 -2.56
CA PHE A 129 -4.11 -3.28 -1.73
C PHE A 129 -3.58 -2.14 -2.58
N PHE A 130 -4.14 -0.96 -2.39
CA PHE A 130 -3.72 0.27 -3.02
C PHE A 130 -3.30 1.28 -1.96
N HIS A 131 -2.24 2.00 -2.24
CA HIS A 131 -1.74 3.02 -1.33
C HIS A 131 -1.41 4.29 -2.10
N ALA A 132 -1.93 5.42 -1.64
CA ALA A 132 -1.63 6.73 -2.21
C ALA A 132 -0.26 7.22 -1.74
N THR A 133 0.49 7.87 -2.63
CA THR A 133 1.78 8.51 -2.35
C THR A 133 2.95 7.59 -1.98
N GLY A 134 2.73 6.29 -1.85
CA GLY A 134 3.79 5.33 -1.60
C GLY A 134 4.59 5.01 -2.88
N THR A 135 5.76 4.40 -2.69
CA THR A 135 6.68 4.07 -3.78
C THR A 135 7.17 2.63 -3.76
N LYS A 136 6.88 1.89 -2.69
CA LYS A 136 7.47 0.56 -2.45
C LYS A 136 6.92 -0.55 -3.34
N ALA A 137 5.78 -0.33 -4.03
CA ALA A 137 5.29 -1.30 -5.02
C ALA A 137 6.30 -1.58 -6.13
N HIS A 138 7.21 -0.62 -6.44
CA HIS A 138 8.26 -0.80 -7.43
C HIS A 138 9.40 -1.69 -6.95
N THR A 139 9.71 -1.67 -5.66
CA THR A 139 10.82 -2.41 -5.05
C THR A 139 10.39 -3.77 -4.54
N GLU A 140 9.31 -3.83 -3.78
CA GLU A 140 8.84 -5.06 -3.12
C GLU A 140 8.11 -6.02 -4.07
N LYS A 141 7.51 -5.48 -5.14
CA LYS A 141 6.91 -6.25 -6.25
C LYS A 141 5.91 -7.32 -5.80
N TYR A 142 5.13 -7.03 -4.75
CA TYR A 142 4.00 -7.88 -4.40
C TYR A 142 2.94 -7.81 -5.51
N GLY A 143 2.44 -8.96 -5.94
CA GLY A 143 1.49 -9.03 -7.05
C GLY A 143 0.13 -8.41 -6.76
N ASN A 144 -0.18 -8.14 -5.49
CA ASN A 144 -1.45 -7.60 -5.01
C ASN A 144 -1.32 -6.23 -4.30
N TYR A 145 -0.13 -5.60 -4.36
CA TYR A 145 0.11 -4.27 -3.78
C TYR A 145 0.48 -3.27 -4.86
N PHE A 146 -0.19 -2.12 -4.86
CA PHE A 146 -0.08 -1.09 -5.88
C PHE A 146 0.05 0.29 -5.26
N ASN A 147 0.85 1.17 -5.87
CA ASN A 147 0.88 2.58 -5.51
C ASN A 147 0.12 3.42 -6.53
N ALA A 148 -0.69 4.36 -6.03
CA ALA A 148 -1.31 5.44 -6.80
C ALA A 148 -0.57 6.74 -6.50
N PHE A 149 0.02 7.36 -7.51
CA PHE A 149 0.76 8.62 -7.36
C PHE A 149 0.32 9.61 -8.43
N ALA A 150 -0.21 10.75 -8.01
CA ALA A 150 -0.59 11.81 -8.90
C ALA A 150 0.59 12.70 -9.29
N SER A 151 0.49 13.43 -10.42
CA SER A 151 1.45 14.46 -10.85
C SER A 151 1.33 15.71 -9.96
N ILE A 152 1.60 15.54 -8.67
CA ILE A 152 1.37 16.57 -7.64
C ILE A 152 2.18 17.86 -7.88
N TYR A 153 3.29 17.79 -8.64
CA TYR A 153 4.08 18.94 -9.01
C TYR A 153 3.28 19.96 -9.85
N GLU A 154 2.33 19.51 -10.66
CA GLU A 154 1.45 20.39 -11.44
C GLU A 154 0.55 21.23 -10.53
N GLY A 155 -0.09 20.60 -9.54
CA GLY A 155 -0.88 21.27 -8.53
C GLY A 155 -0.05 22.22 -7.67
N ARG A 156 1.18 21.85 -7.32
CA ARG A 156 2.12 22.70 -6.56
C ARG A 156 2.55 23.92 -7.39
N TYR A 157 2.76 23.76 -8.69
CA TYR A 157 3.05 24.88 -9.59
C TYR A 157 1.88 25.90 -9.60
N LEU A 158 0.64 25.42 -9.79
CA LEU A 158 -0.54 26.27 -9.76
C LEU A 158 -0.72 26.98 -8.42
N ALA A 159 -0.49 26.28 -7.31
CA ALA A 159 -0.55 26.88 -5.98
C ALA A 159 0.52 27.96 -5.78
N GLY A 160 1.75 27.73 -6.30
CA GLY A 160 2.82 28.70 -6.30
C GLY A 160 2.48 29.95 -7.10
N VAL A 161 1.90 29.79 -8.29
CA VAL A 161 1.42 30.93 -9.11
C VAL A 161 0.33 31.72 -8.37
N ALA A 162 -0.66 31.04 -7.80
CA ALA A 162 -1.74 31.69 -7.05
C ALA A 162 -1.19 32.48 -5.83
N ALA A 163 -0.24 31.89 -5.10
CA ALA A 163 0.41 32.56 -3.98
C ALA A 163 1.20 33.78 -4.42
N GLY A 164 1.96 33.69 -5.52
CA GLY A 164 2.70 34.84 -6.09
C GLY A 164 1.77 35.97 -6.52
N LEU A 165 0.69 35.66 -7.22
CA LEU A 165 -0.32 36.67 -7.62
C LEU A 165 -0.95 37.33 -6.39
N LYS A 166 -1.23 36.56 -5.34
CA LYS A 166 -1.80 37.11 -4.09
C LYS A 166 -0.82 38.00 -3.36
N LEU A 167 0.47 37.71 -3.38
CA LEU A 167 1.51 38.58 -2.81
C LEU A 167 1.59 39.90 -3.57
N VAL A 168 1.60 39.87 -4.91
CA VAL A 168 1.60 41.08 -5.75
C VAL A 168 0.35 41.93 -5.48
N GLU A 169 -0.84 41.30 -5.42
CA GLU A 169 -2.10 42.00 -5.10
C GLU A 169 -2.04 42.69 -3.72
N THR A 170 -1.41 42.03 -2.73
CA THR A 170 -1.41 42.48 -1.33
C THR A 170 -0.35 43.57 -1.07
N TYR A 171 0.82 43.43 -1.67
CA TYR A 171 2.00 44.25 -1.34
C TYR A 171 2.49 45.08 -2.53
N GLY A 172 1.89 44.95 -3.71
CA GLY A 172 2.35 45.57 -4.94
C GLY A 172 3.59 44.92 -5.53
N ASP A 173 3.98 45.38 -6.74
CA ASP A 173 5.27 44.97 -7.31
C ASP A 173 6.41 45.57 -6.44
N SER A 174 6.95 44.83 -5.50
CA SER A 174 8.17 45.22 -4.86
C SER A 174 9.31 45.01 -5.86
N GLU A 175 9.74 46.10 -6.50
CA GLU A 175 11.05 46.18 -7.15
C GLU A 175 12.12 45.94 -6.08
N GLY A 176 12.60 44.67 -5.99
CA GLY A 176 13.69 44.25 -5.13
C GLY A 176 14.67 43.38 -5.88
#